data_440185401055cdb90ef3e02a1cad2ca7
#
_entry.id   440185401055cdb90ef3e02a1cad2ca7
#
_cell.length_a   1.000
_cell.length_b   1.000
_cell.length_c   1.000
_cell.angle_alpha   90.00
_cell.angle_beta   90.00
_cell.angle_gamma   90.00
#
_symmetry.space_group_name_H-M   'P 1'
#
loop_
_entity.id
_entity.type
_entity.pdbx_description
1 polymer ?
#
loop_
_entity_poly.entity_id
_entity_poly.type
_entity_poly.pdbx_seq_one_letter_code
_entity_poly.pdbx_strand_id
1 'polypeptide(L)'
;DREEGIPIPVSELVAMTTPIDGDNYRSYKLVYDAEQLRKFRVGESADIPIADIVGSESSVRLKKYGRGLRATYEQMRRMKVDKLARFIQMMAIQSEVDLVSAALDVLVNGDGNASTAATAYNLTTLDSATTASNMTVTAWLAYKMLWEQPYMLSTALMRSDMALKVAKLDVGSANIPLAGANMAGLRSGFVPINQFADSTRYGWTSDAPANKIVGFDASKALERLTEIGSDITETARFVTNQTQVLVMSEVNGFAILDQLATKILVVNA
;
A
#
# COMPACT_ATOMS: atom_id res chain seq x y z
N ASP A 1 -1.27 13.93 -16.70
CA ASP A 1 -1.82 12.89 -15.85
C ASP A 1 -0.68 12.06 -15.26
N ARG A 2 -0.51 12.12 -13.92
CA ARG A 2 0.58 11.45 -13.20
C ARG A 2 0.42 9.92 -13.18
N GLU A 3 -0.78 9.43 -13.37
CA GLU A 3 -1.13 8.00 -13.22
C GLU A 3 -0.92 7.15 -14.47
N GLU A 4 -0.71 7.76 -15.62
CA GLU A 4 -0.55 7.04 -16.89
C GLU A 4 0.85 6.41 -16.98
N GLY A 5 0.92 5.10 -16.86
CA GLY A 5 2.16 4.32 -16.90
C GLY A 5 2.73 3.91 -15.53
N ILE A 6 2.03 4.19 -14.42
CA ILE A 6 2.40 3.74 -13.08
C ILE A 6 1.80 2.36 -12.83
N PRO A 7 2.62 1.37 -12.44
CA PRO A 7 2.13 0.00 -12.25
C PRO A 7 1.12 -0.13 -11.11
N ILE A 8 1.33 0.60 -10.03
CA ILE A 8 0.48 0.59 -8.82
C ILE A 8 0.34 2.03 -8.35
N PRO A 9 -0.81 2.71 -8.58
CA PRO A 9 -1.03 4.06 -8.10
C PRO A 9 -1.28 4.06 -6.59
N VAL A 10 -0.76 5.06 -5.87
CA VAL A 10 -0.95 5.22 -4.42
C VAL A 10 -2.44 5.37 -4.06
N SER A 11 -3.22 6.02 -4.94
CA SER A 11 -4.67 6.20 -4.75
C SER A 11 -5.45 4.90 -4.55
N GLU A 12 -4.93 3.77 -5.04
CA GLU A 12 -5.56 2.46 -4.86
C GLU A 12 -5.11 1.72 -3.60
N LEU A 13 -4.11 2.22 -2.90
CA LEU A 13 -3.59 1.64 -1.65
C LEU A 13 -4.19 2.32 -0.41
N VAL A 14 -4.71 3.54 -0.57
CA VAL A 14 -5.19 4.37 0.54
C VAL A 14 -6.71 4.45 0.54
N ALA A 15 -7.29 4.43 1.75
CA ALA A 15 -8.73 4.58 1.92
C ALA A 15 -9.19 6.02 1.66
N MET A 16 -8.38 6.97 2.10
CA MET A 16 -8.66 8.41 1.95
C MET A 16 -7.37 9.21 1.92
N THR A 17 -7.47 10.43 1.40
CA THR A 17 -6.39 11.44 1.46
C THR A 17 -6.89 12.64 2.24
N THR A 18 -6.20 12.97 3.32
CA THR A 18 -6.55 14.09 4.22
C THR A 18 -5.54 15.21 4.07
N PRO A 19 -5.95 16.40 3.60
CA PRO A 19 -5.10 17.58 3.62
C PRO A 19 -5.02 18.12 5.05
N ILE A 20 -3.81 18.43 5.52
CA ILE A 20 -3.57 18.97 6.85
C ILE A 20 -2.78 20.27 6.79
N ASP A 21 -2.89 21.06 7.85
CA ASP A 21 -2.11 22.28 8.06
C ASP A 21 -1.01 21.98 9.08
N GLY A 22 0.26 22.06 8.63
CA GLY A 22 1.43 21.74 9.43
C GLY A 22 2.00 20.33 9.24
N ASP A 23 3.10 20.04 9.96
CA ASP A 23 3.94 18.85 9.79
C ASP A 23 3.56 17.67 10.69
N ASN A 24 2.58 17.83 11.57
CA ASN A 24 2.18 16.83 12.54
C ASN A 24 0.66 16.60 12.53
N TYR A 25 0.26 15.41 12.21
CA TYR A 25 -1.14 14.98 12.19
C TYR A 25 -1.45 14.21 13.47
N ARG A 26 -2.50 14.65 14.18
CA ARG A 26 -3.05 13.92 15.31
C ARG A 26 -4.34 13.24 14.87
N SER A 27 -4.30 11.93 14.84
CA SER A 27 -5.48 11.10 14.56
C SER A 27 -6.03 10.51 15.85
N TYR A 28 -7.35 10.42 15.93
CA TYR A 28 -8.02 9.64 16.96
C TYR A 28 -8.34 8.28 16.37
N LYS A 29 -7.62 7.27 16.83
CA LYS A 29 -7.89 5.89 16.45
C LYS A 29 -9.06 5.38 17.29
N LEU A 30 -10.14 5.03 16.63
CA LEU A 30 -11.27 4.38 17.29
C LEU A 30 -10.92 2.91 17.54
N VAL A 31 -10.99 2.49 18.78
CA VAL A 31 -10.86 1.08 19.14
C VAL A 31 -12.24 0.46 19.07
N TYR A 32 -12.43 -0.43 18.11
CA TYR A 32 -13.70 -1.16 17.95
C TYR A 32 -13.64 -2.46 18.73
N ASP A 33 -14.58 -2.59 19.68
CA ASP A 33 -14.94 -3.89 20.22
C ASP A 33 -16.17 -4.40 19.44
N ALA A 34 -16.00 -5.51 18.73
CA ALA A 34 -17.08 -6.08 17.92
C ALA A 34 -18.30 -6.45 18.75
N GLU A 35 -18.12 -6.80 20.02
CA GLU A 35 -19.23 -7.09 20.93
C GLU A 35 -19.99 -5.83 21.31
N GLN A 36 -19.32 -4.72 21.52
CA GLN A 36 -19.97 -3.44 21.84
C GLN A 36 -20.79 -2.87 20.69
N LEU A 37 -20.41 -3.18 19.45
CA LEU A 37 -21.11 -2.73 18.26
C LEU A 37 -22.31 -3.61 17.86
N ARG A 38 -22.49 -4.77 18.50
CA ARG A 38 -23.61 -5.67 18.21
C ARG A 38 -24.93 -5.07 18.68
N LYS A 39 -25.94 -5.19 17.85
CA LYS A 39 -27.32 -4.90 18.25
C LYS A 39 -27.86 -6.05 19.09
N PHE A 40 -28.31 -5.74 20.28
CA PHE A 40 -28.98 -6.70 21.16
C PHE A 40 -30.48 -6.61 21.00
N ARG A 41 -31.17 -7.74 21.18
CA ARG A 41 -32.63 -7.74 21.29
C ARG A 41 -33.00 -7.17 22.67
N VAL A 42 -33.69 -6.04 22.68
CA VAL A 42 -34.14 -5.36 23.89
C VAL A 42 -35.64 -5.64 24.08
N GLY A 43 -36.05 -5.96 25.30
CA GLY A 43 -37.46 -6.13 25.66
C GLY A 43 -38.21 -4.79 25.69
N GLU A 44 -39.54 -4.86 25.69
CA GLU A 44 -40.35 -3.64 25.89
C GLU A 44 -40.02 -3.05 27.27
N SER A 45 -39.77 -1.74 27.33
CA SER A 45 -39.38 -0.98 28.53
C SER A 45 -38.02 -1.32 29.14
N ALA A 46 -37.15 -2.06 28.46
CA ALA A 46 -35.76 -2.26 28.89
C ALA A 46 -34.83 -1.17 28.34
N ASP A 47 -33.82 -0.83 29.12
CA ASP A 47 -32.81 0.15 28.69
C ASP A 47 -32.01 -0.38 27.48
N ILE A 48 -31.77 0.50 26.52
CA ILE A 48 -30.95 0.18 25.37
C ILE A 48 -29.47 0.24 25.80
N PRO A 49 -28.69 -0.84 25.60
CA PRO A 49 -27.26 -0.80 25.90
C PRO A 49 -26.56 0.25 25.07
N ILE A 50 -25.76 1.07 25.74
CA ILE A 50 -24.96 2.16 25.11
C ILE A 50 -23.52 1.69 25.02
N ALA A 51 -22.91 1.83 23.85
CA ALA A 51 -21.49 1.59 23.67
C ALA A 51 -20.71 2.90 23.84
N ASP A 52 -19.61 2.84 24.58
CA ASP A 52 -18.70 3.95 24.73
C ASP A 52 -17.69 3.95 23.59
N ILE A 53 -17.46 5.13 23.00
CA ILE A 53 -16.43 5.33 21.99
C ILE A 53 -15.11 5.52 22.73
N VAL A 54 -14.25 4.52 22.67
CA VAL A 54 -12.88 4.60 23.19
C VAL A 54 -11.95 4.97 22.04
N GLY A 55 -11.30 6.12 22.16
CA GLY A 55 -10.31 6.58 21.19
C GLY A 55 -8.90 6.64 21.80
N SER A 56 -7.89 6.24 21.06
CA SER A 56 -6.50 6.52 21.38
C SER A 56 -5.96 7.60 20.43
N GLU A 57 -5.26 8.57 21.01
CA GLU A 57 -4.58 9.60 20.21
C GLU A 57 -3.31 9.01 19.61
N SER A 58 -3.17 9.12 18.30
CA SER A 58 -1.95 8.78 17.58
C SER A 58 -1.41 10.00 16.83
N SER A 59 -0.09 10.12 16.76
CA SER A 59 0.59 11.25 16.13
C SER A 59 1.48 10.74 14.99
N VAL A 60 1.26 11.28 13.81
CA VAL A 60 2.06 10.95 12.61
C VAL A 60 2.74 12.22 12.12
N ARG A 61 4.06 12.13 11.95
CA ARG A 61 4.86 13.23 11.42
C ARG A 61 5.04 13.08 9.91
N LEU A 62 4.72 14.14 9.17
CA LEU A 62 4.93 14.18 7.74
C LEU A 62 6.41 14.33 7.40
N LYS A 63 6.79 13.80 6.24
CA LYS A 63 8.15 13.88 5.72
C LYS A 63 8.15 14.69 4.42
N LYS A 64 9.16 15.55 4.27
CA LYS A 64 9.36 16.30 3.03
C LYS A 64 10.11 15.43 2.03
N TYR A 65 9.54 15.30 0.85
CA TYR A 65 10.16 14.65 -0.31
C TYR A 65 10.44 15.72 -1.36
N GLY A 66 11.57 15.62 -2.01
CA GLY A 66 11.89 16.59 -3.06
C GLY A 66 13.03 16.12 -3.94
N ARG A 67 13.02 16.57 -5.18
CA ARG A 67 14.09 16.33 -6.14
C ARG A 67 14.31 17.55 -7.04
N GLY A 68 15.58 17.81 -7.34
CA GLY A 68 15.97 18.86 -8.26
C GLY A 68 16.62 18.30 -9.53
N LEU A 69 16.33 18.91 -10.65
CA LEU A 69 16.99 18.73 -11.93
C LEU A 69 17.85 19.96 -12.23
N ARG A 70 19.12 19.74 -12.50
CA ARG A 70 20.05 20.80 -12.91
C ARG A 70 20.53 20.54 -14.34
N ALA A 71 20.41 21.54 -15.20
CA ALA A 71 20.92 21.49 -16.57
C ALA A 71 21.71 22.73 -16.90
N THR A 72 22.78 22.60 -17.68
CA THR A 72 23.52 23.75 -18.24
C THR A 72 22.80 24.28 -19.48
N TYR A 73 23.03 25.56 -19.83
CA TYR A 73 22.47 26.16 -21.05
C TYR A 73 22.93 25.44 -22.31
N GLU A 74 24.14 24.93 -22.33
CA GLU A 74 24.63 24.13 -23.47
C GLU A 74 23.92 22.80 -23.60
N GLN A 75 23.68 22.12 -22.49
CA GLN A 75 22.90 20.89 -22.50
C GLN A 75 21.48 21.14 -22.97
N MET A 76 20.83 22.21 -22.53
CA MET A 76 19.48 22.57 -22.96
C MET A 76 19.41 22.92 -24.46
N ARG A 77 20.42 23.60 -25.00
CA ARG A 77 20.51 23.88 -26.45
C ARG A 77 20.69 22.61 -27.30
N ARG A 78 21.40 21.61 -26.77
CA ARG A 78 21.68 20.35 -27.49
C ARG A 78 20.58 19.32 -27.27
N MET A 79 19.83 19.40 -26.15
CA MET A 79 18.68 18.55 -25.92
C MET A 79 17.49 19.02 -26.74
N LYS A 80 16.86 18.09 -27.48
CA LYS A 80 15.54 18.33 -28.05
C LYS A 80 14.52 18.43 -26.89
N VAL A 81 13.54 19.32 -27.04
CA VAL A 81 12.47 19.57 -26.07
C VAL A 81 11.80 18.27 -25.59
N ASP A 82 11.61 17.34 -26.50
CA ASP A 82 10.99 16.03 -26.22
C ASP A 82 11.77 15.19 -25.20
N LYS A 83 13.11 15.29 -25.18
CA LYS A 83 13.94 14.55 -24.21
C LYS A 83 13.82 15.11 -22.79
N LEU A 84 13.71 16.43 -22.67
CA LEU A 84 13.51 17.08 -21.37
C LEU A 84 12.12 16.75 -20.82
N ALA A 85 11.07 16.84 -21.63
CA ALA A 85 9.71 16.50 -21.23
C ALA A 85 9.62 15.04 -20.76
N ARG A 86 10.24 14.11 -21.50
CA ARG A 86 10.30 12.70 -21.10
C ARG A 86 11.05 12.50 -19.79
N PHE A 87 12.12 13.24 -19.54
CA PHE A 87 12.85 13.13 -18.27
C PHE A 87 12.00 13.61 -17.09
N ILE A 88 11.28 14.73 -17.22
CA ILE A 88 10.36 15.24 -16.21
C ILE A 88 9.24 14.23 -15.94
N GLN A 89 8.70 13.61 -16.99
CA GLN A 89 7.69 12.56 -16.86
C GLN A 89 8.23 11.34 -16.11
N MET A 90 9.45 10.90 -16.39
CA MET A 90 10.09 9.81 -15.63
C MET A 90 10.33 10.17 -14.16
N MET A 91 10.66 11.44 -13.87
CA MET A 91 10.79 11.91 -12.48
C MET A 91 9.45 11.85 -11.73
N ALA A 92 8.35 12.22 -12.38
CA ALA A 92 7.02 12.15 -11.80
C ALA A 92 6.61 10.70 -11.51
N ILE A 93 6.88 9.78 -12.43
CA ILE A 93 6.66 8.33 -12.23
C ILE A 93 7.48 7.81 -11.05
N GLN A 94 8.77 8.17 -10.96
CA GLN A 94 9.63 7.73 -9.88
C GLN A 94 9.17 8.28 -8.52
N SER A 95 8.68 9.52 -8.47
CA SER A 95 8.11 10.09 -7.24
C SER A 95 6.91 9.28 -6.74
N GLU A 96 6.06 8.82 -7.65
CA GLU A 96 4.91 7.99 -7.30
C GLU A 96 5.34 6.59 -6.80
N VAL A 97 6.36 5.99 -7.43
CA VAL A 97 6.95 4.72 -6.97
C VAL A 97 7.53 4.88 -5.55
N ASP A 98 8.21 5.98 -5.27
CA ASP A 98 8.78 6.26 -3.95
C ASP A 98 7.67 6.42 -2.89
N LEU A 99 6.51 7.00 -3.26
CA LEU A 99 5.33 7.08 -2.39
C LEU A 99 4.71 5.71 -2.12
N VAL A 100 4.62 4.83 -3.13
CA VAL A 100 4.18 3.43 -2.94
C VAL A 100 5.10 2.70 -1.98
N SER A 101 6.42 2.88 -2.12
CA SER A 101 7.40 2.28 -1.22
C SER A 101 7.22 2.78 0.23
N ALA A 102 6.99 4.08 0.43
CA ALA A 102 6.72 4.66 1.73
C ALA A 102 5.39 4.15 2.34
N ALA A 103 4.36 4.00 1.53
CA ALA A 103 3.08 3.42 1.96
C ALA A 103 3.22 1.95 2.40
N LEU A 104 3.99 1.15 1.64
CA LEU A 104 4.29 -0.24 1.99
C LEU A 104 5.11 -0.36 3.27
N ASP A 105 6.08 0.52 3.49
CA ASP A 105 6.87 0.55 4.72
C ASP A 105 5.98 0.79 5.94
N VAL A 106 5.05 1.74 5.84
CA VAL A 106 4.08 2.03 6.90
C VAL A 106 3.11 0.86 7.11
N LEU A 107 2.61 0.22 6.05
CA LEU A 107 1.75 -0.97 6.15
C LEU A 107 2.43 -2.14 6.87
N VAL A 108 3.74 -2.31 6.67
CA VAL A 108 4.50 -3.42 7.26
C VAL A 108 4.99 -3.11 8.66
N ASN A 109 5.59 -1.93 8.85
CA ASN A 109 6.30 -1.56 10.08
C ASN A 109 5.47 -0.68 11.02
N GLY A 110 4.31 -0.19 10.54
CA GLY A 110 3.49 0.77 11.26
C GLY A 110 3.89 2.23 11.02
N ASP A 111 3.10 3.13 11.54
CA ASP A 111 3.26 4.58 11.41
C ASP A 111 4.11 5.22 12.53
N GLY A 112 4.77 4.39 13.34
CA GLY A 112 5.58 4.82 14.48
C GLY A 112 4.84 4.89 15.81
N ASN A 113 3.51 4.68 15.82
CA ASN A 113 2.73 4.59 17.03
C ASN A 113 2.69 3.15 17.56
N ALA A 114 2.35 2.99 18.83
CA ALA A 114 2.23 1.67 19.44
C ALA A 114 1.12 0.85 18.76
N SER A 115 1.40 -0.44 18.56
CA SER A 115 0.44 -1.42 18.02
C SER A 115 -0.12 -1.06 16.62
N THR A 116 0.69 -0.44 15.74
CA THR A 116 0.29 -0.13 14.37
C THR A 116 0.92 -1.04 13.33
N ALA A 117 2.00 -1.76 13.67
CA ALA A 117 2.62 -2.72 12.79
C ALA A 117 1.69 -3.90 12.45
N ALA A 118 1.72 -4.35 11.21
CA ALA A 118 0.89 -5.45 10.74
C ALA A 118 1.23 -6.78 11.42
N THR A 119 0.21 -7.59 11.68
CA THR A 119 0.40 -8.94 12.23
C THR A 119 0.97 -9.87 11.17
N ALA A 120 2.07 -10.56 11.50
CA ALA A 120 2.73 -11.51 10.61
C ALA A 120 2.32 -12.94 10.93
N TYR A 121 1.99 -13.71 9.89
CA TYR A 121 1.62 -15.12 9.95
C TYR A 121 2.63 -15.94 9.15
N ASN A 122 3.16 -17.01 9.74
CA ASN A 122 4.05 -17.95 9.07
C ASN A 122 3.24 -19.02 8.32
N LEU A 123 3.77 -19.54 7.22
CA LEU A 123 3.14 -20.66 6.49
C LEU A 123 2.85 -21.85 7.39
N THR A 124 3.81 -22.24 8.23
CA THR A 124 3.67 -23.38 9.15
C THR A 124 2.61 -23.18 10.23
N THR A 125 2.24 -21.95 10.54
CA THR A 125 1.14 -21.64 11.46
C THR A 125 -0.22 -21.82 10.78
N LEU A 126 -0.29 -21.56 9.48
CA LEU A 126 -1.51 -21.66 8.68
C LEU A 126 -1.75 -23.08 8.15
N ASP A 127 -0.67 -23.80 7.85
CA ASP A 127 -0.70 -25.17 7.39
C ASP A 127 0.47 -25.95 8.02
N SER A 128 0.18 -26.76 9.03
CA SER A 128 1.19 -27.54 9.76
C SER A 128 1.84 -28.65 8.91
N ALA A 129 1.24 -29.00 7.79
CA ALA A 129 1.78 -30.00 6.87
C ALA A 129 2.81 -29.43 5.88
N THR A 130 3.00 -28.10 5.84
CA THR A 130 3.94 -27.45 4.95
C THR A 130 5.27 -27.11 5.62
N THR A 131 6.31 -26.90 4.82
CA THR A 131 7.58 -26.32 5.26
C THR A 131 7.52 -24.79 5.12
N ALA A 132 8.38 -24.08 5.86
CA ALA A 132 8.38 -22.62 5.87
C ALA A 132 8.60 -21.95 4.50
N SER A 133 9.21 -22.66 3.54
CA SER A 133 9.52 -22.15 2.20
C SER A 133 8.55 -22.61 1.09
N ASN A 134 7.75 -23.64 1.38
CA ASN A 134 6.85 -24.24 0.38
C ASN A 134 5.42 -23.76 0.57
N MET A 135 4.99 -22.87 -0.31
CA MET A 135 3.62 -22.36 -0.30
C MET A 135 2.65 -23.40 -0.83
N THR A 136 1.65 -23.77 -0.02
CA THR A 136 0.58 -24.70 -0.39
C THR A 136 -0.72 -23.95 -0.63
N VAL A 137 -1.64 -24.60 -1.37
CA VAL A 137 -2.99 -24.08 -1.58
C VAL A 137 -3.73 -23.92 -0.25
N THR A 138 -3.54 -24.86 0.67
CA THR A 138 -4.18 -24.82 2.00
C THR A 138 -3.71 -23.60 2.79
N ALA A 139 -2.39 -23.35 2.86
CA ALA A 139 -1.83 -22.18 3.54
C ALA A 139 -2.31 -20.87 2.91
N TRP A 140 -2.40 -20.83 1.58
CA TRP A 140 -2.90 -19.65 0.85
C TRP A 140 -4.37 -19.37 1.13
N LEU A 141 -5.22 -20.39 1.09
CA LEU A 141 -6.64 -20.27 1.42
C LEU A 141 -6.84 -19.91 2.89
N ALA A 142 -6.09 -20.52 3.81
CA ALA A 142 -6.13 -20.17 5.24
C ALA A 142 -5.73 -18.71 5.46
N TYR A 143 -4.69 -18.22 4.75
CA TYR A 143 -4.32 -16.81 4.81
C TYR A 143 -5.45 -15.89 4.36
N LYS A 144 -6.13 -16.21 3.24
CA LYS A 144 -7.26 -15.42 2.75
C LYS A 144 -8.45 -15.40 3.72
N MET A 145 -8.64 -16.47 4.50
CA MET A 145 -9.69 -16.58 5.51
C MET A 145 -9.39 -15.87 6.83
N LEU A 146 -8.20 -15.27 6.98
CA LEU A 146 -7.85 -14.52 8.20
C LEU A 146 -8.66 -13.23 8.38
N TRP A 147 -9.23 -12.68 7.29
CA TRP A 147 -10.04 -11.47 7.37
C TRP A 147 -11.46 -11.81 7.79
N GLU A 148 -11.78 -11.46 9.04
CA GLU A 148 -13.12 -11.56 9.60
C GLU A 148 -13.87 -10.24 9.40
N GLN A 149 -15.19 -10.31 9.33
CA GLN A 149 -16.01 -9.10 9.26
C GLN A 149 -15.69 -8.14 10.41
N PRO A 150 -15.55 -6.84 10.15
CA PRO A 150 -15.94 -6.08 8.97
C PRO A 150 -14.85 -5.93 7.88
N TYR A 151 -13.72 -6.64 7.97
CA TYR A 151 -12.61 -6.53 7.03
C TYR A 151 -12.69 -7.55 5.91
N MET A 152 -12.07 -7.23 4.77
CA MET A 152 -11.90 -8.14 3.64
C MET A 152 -10.52 -7.96 3.01
N LEU A 153 -9.95 -9.04 2.50
CA LEU A 153 -8.74 -8.94 1.69
C LEU A 153 -9.09 -8.35 0.32
N SER A 154 -8.88 -7.06 0.13
CA SER A 154 -9.13 -6.38 -1.14
C SER A 154 -7.89 -6.32 -2.02
N THR A 155 -6.71 -6.18 -1.42
CA THR A 155 -5.45 -6.00 -2.12
C THR A 155 -4.34 -6.81 -1.46
N ALA A 156 -3.53 -7.49 -2.28
CA ALA A 156 -2.35 -8.21 -1.83
C ALA A 156 -1.14 -7.80 -2.69
N LEU A 157 -0.12 -7.25 -2.05
CA LEU A 157 1.12 -6.82 -2.69
C LEU A 157 2.28 -7.72 -2.30
N MET A 158 3.12 -8.05 -3.29
CA MET A 158 4.23 -8.97 -3.13
C MET A 158 5.35 -8.69 -4.14
N ARG A 159 6.50 -9.29 -3.96
CA ARG A 159 7.55 -9.29 -5.00
C ARG A 159 7.24 -10.30 -6.10
N SER A 160 7.92 -10.16 -7.24
CA SER A 160 7.75 -11.01 -8.42
C SER A 160 7.98 -12.49 -8.13
N ASP A 161 8.92 -12.84 -7.25
CA ASP A 161 9.20 -14.21 -6.84
C ASP A 161 8.03 -14.82 -6.04
N MET A 162 7.41 -14.07 -5.16
CA MET A 162 6.22 -14.49 -4.43
C MET A 162 4.99 -14.55 -5.35
N ALA A 163 4.83 -13.59 -6.24
CA ALA A 163 3.77 -13.61 -7.25
C ALA A 163 3.84 -14.89 -8.11
N LEU A 164 5.07 -15.31 -8.48
CA LEU A 164 5.28 -16.55 -9.21
C LEU A 164 4.94 -17.80 -8.38
N LYS A 165 5.24 -17.80 -7.06
CA LYS A 165 4.83 -18.90 -6.16
C LYS A 165 3.31 -19.00 -6.07
N VAL A 166 2.60 -17.88 -5.90
CA VAL A 166 1.13 -17.84 -5.88
C VAL A 166 0.54 -18.31 -7.22
N ALA A 167 1.11 -17.84 -8.33
CA ALA A 167 0.66 -18.18 -9.67
C ALA A 167 0.84 -19.66 -10.02
N LYS A 168 1.78 -20.35 -9.37
CA LYS A 168 2.04 -21.79 -9.54
C LYS A 168 1.21 -22.69 -8.64
N LEU A 169 0.40 -22.14 -7.73
CA LEU A 169 -0.48 -22.96 -6.88
C LEU A 169 -1.55 -23.63 -7.72
N ASP A 170 -1.63 -24.96 -7.60
CA ASP A 170 -2.64 -25.78 -8.26
C ASP A 170 -3.74 -26.19 -7.28
N VAL A 171 -4.97 -26.21 -7.74
CA VAL A 171 -6.14 -26.68 -7.00
C VAL A 171 -6.45 -28.13 -7.36
N GLY A 172 -5.84 -29.05 -6.64
CA GLY A 172 -6.12 -30.48 -6.78
C GLY A 172 -5.59 -31.12 -8.07
N SER A 173 -5.99 -32.38 -8.31
CA SER A 173 -5.51 -33.23 -9.44
C SER A 173 -5.99 -32.79 -10.82
N ALA A 174 -6.71 -31.70 -10.95
CA ALA A 174 -7.23 -31.20 -12.22
C ALA A 174 -6.32 -30.25 -12.94
N ASN A 175 -5.12 -29.95 -12.41
CA ASN A 175 -4.14 -28.99 -12.97
C ASN A 175 -4.76 -27.63 -13.35
N ILE A 176 -5.71 -27.16 -12.55
CA ILE A 176 -6.27 -25.84 -12.73
C ILE A 176 -5.40 -24.89 -11.91
N PRO A 177 -4.53 -24.08 -12.54
CA PRO A 177 -3.72 -23.14 -11.80
C PRO A 177 -4.62 -22.14 -11.07
N LEU A 178 -4.31 -21.84 -9.82
CA LEU A 178 -5.05 -20.87 -8.98
C LEU A 178 -5.02 -19.46 -9.57
N ALA A 179 -3.96 -19.15 -10.28
CA ALA A 179 -3.84 -17.99 -11.13
C ALA A 179 -4.26 -18.39 -12.54
N GLY A 180 -5.42 -17.97 -12.99
CA GLY A 180 -5.98 -18.36 -14.30
C GLY A 180 -4.99 -18.34 -15.45
N ALA A 181 -5.27 -19.12 -16.47
CA ALA A 181 -4.39 -19.47 -17.60
C ALA A 181 -3.76 -18.31 -18.41
N ASN A 182 -3.97 -17.08 -18.04
CA ASN A 182 -3.44 -15.90 -18.72
C ASN A 182 -2.21 -15.30 -18.01
N MET A 183 -1.17 -16.12 -17.81
CA MET A 183 0.14 -15.64 -17.36
C MET A 183 0.84 -14.72 -18.37
N ALA A 184 0.33 -14.55 -19.58
CA ALA A 184 0.88 -13.68 -20.61
C ALA A 184 0.88 -12.17 -20.25
N GLY A 185 0.30 -11.79 -19.13
CA GLY A 185 0.16 -10.41 -18.67
C GLY A 185 0.77 -10.10 -17.31
N LEU A 186 1.67 -10.92 -16.76
CA LEU A 186 2.41 -10.61 -15.52
C LEU A 186 3.35 -9.42 -15.75
N ARG A 187 2.75 -8.24 -15.76
CA ARG A 187 3.47 -6.97 -15.71
C ARG A 187 3.47 -6.48 -14.26
N SER A 188 4.45 -5.66 -13.91
CA SER A 188 4.38 -4.85 -12.71
C SER A 188 3.03 -4.13 -12.66
N GLY A 189 2.31 -4.21 -11.57
CA GLY A 189 0.96 -3.65 -11.43
C GLY A 189 -0.05 -4.65 -10.90
N PHE A 190 -1.33 -4.28 -10.97
CA PHE A 190 -2.41 -5.16 -10.54
C PHE A 190 -2.74 -6.21 -11.60
N VAL A 191 -2.76 -7.46 -11.18
CA VAL A 191 -3.10 -8.61 -12.03
C VAL A 191 -4.41 -9.22 -11.51
N PRO A 192 -5.46 -9.34 -12.32
CA PRO A 192 -6.66 -10.05 -11.91
C PRO A 192 -6.38 -11.56 -11.84
N ILE A 193 -6.50 -12.14 -10.65
CA ILE A 193 -6.50 -13.59 -10.45
C ILE A 193 -7.94 -14.03 -10.29
N ASN A 194 -8.48 -14.68 -11.32
CA ASN A 194 -9.92 -14.88 -11.46
C ASN A 194 -10.33 -16.36 -11.31
N GLN A 195 -10.01 -16.99 -10.18
CA GLN A 195 -10.31 -18.43 -10.04
C GLN A 195 -11.43 -18.81 -9.08
N PHE A 196 -11.84 -17.95 -8.18
CA PHE A 196 -12.91 -18.23 -7.22
C PHE A 196 -13.90 -17.08 -7.09
N ALA A 197 -14.19 -16.35 -8.16
CA ALA A 197 -14.94 -15.10 -8.08
C ALA A 197 -14.34 -14.16 -7.02
N ASP A 198 -13.02 -14.17 -6.93
CA ASP A 198 -12.26 -13.45 -5.93
C ASP A 198 -12.11 -12.00 -6.37
N SER A 199 -12.60 -11.07 -5.57
CA SER A 199 -12.47 -9.64 -5.80
C SER A 199 -11.11 -9.07 -5.38
N THR A 200 -10.21 -9.92 -4.84
CA THR A 200 -8.88 -9.49 -4.39
C THR A 200 -8.01 -9.04 -5.56
N ARG A 201 -7.42 -7.87 -5.45
CA ARG A 201 -6.45 -7.36 -6.42
C ARG A 201 -5.05 -7.80 -6.03
N TYR A 202 -4.34 -8.39 -6.97
CA TYR A 202 -2.97 -8.87 -6.76
C TYR A 202 -2.00 -8.00 -7.54
N GLY A 203 -1.07 -7.39 -6.82
CA GLY A 203 -0.01 -6.58 -7.39
C GLY A 203 1.37 -7.12 -7.06
N TRP A 204 2.35 -6.90 -7.95
CA TRP A 204 3.73 -7.14 -7.61
C TRP A 204 4.59 -5.89 -7.84
N THR A 205 5.50 -5.66 -6.93
CA THR A 205 6.46 -4.55 -6.98
C THR A 205 7.79 -4.98 -6.38
N SER A 206 8.89 -4.43 -6.87
CA SER A 206 10.23 -4.63 -6.32
C SER A 206 10.36 -4.10 -4.89
N ASP A 207 9.52 -3.13 -4.52
CA ASP A 207 9.58 -2.43 -3.24
C ASP A 207 8.87 -3.21 -2.12
N ALA A 208 8.08 -4.23 -2.46
CA ALA A 208 7.51 -5.12 -1.47
C ALA A 208 8.63 -5.89 -0.72
N PRO A 209 8.46 -6.15 0.59
CA PRO A 209 9.48 -6.84 1.38
C PRO A 209 9.71 -8.26 0.85
N ALA A 210 10.98 -8.69 0.87
CA ALA A 210 11.36 -10.02 0.43
C ALA A 210 10.66 -11.11 1.27
N ASN A 211 10.26 -12.19 0.63
CA ASN A 211 9.63 -13.36 1.28
C ASN A 211 8.35 -13.03 2.07
N LYS A 212 7.68 -11.94 1.75
CA LYS A 212 6.43 -11.55 2.42
C LYS A 212 5.37 -11.20 1.39
N ILE A 213 4.13 -11.50 1.74
CA ILE A 213 2.94 -11.03 1.03
C ILE A 213 2.19 -10.12 1.98
N VAL A 214 1.98 -8.88 1.56
CA VAL A 214 1.27 -7.86 2.35
C VAL A 214 -0.16 -7.81 1.83
N GLY A 215 -1.08 -8.36 2.59
CA GLY A 215 -2.51 -8.29 2.29
C GLY A 215 -3.20 -7.26 3.18
N PHE A 216 -4.11 -6.50 2.60
CA PHE A 216 -4.83 -5.48 3.33
C PHE A 216 -6.19 -5.15 2.72
N ASP A 217 -7.05 -4.55 3.51
CA ASP A 217 -8.29 -3.92 3.07
C ASP A 217 -8.00 -2.47 2.70
N ALA A 218 -7.90 -2.17 1.40
CA ALA A 218 -7.57 -0.84 0.90
C ALA A 218 -8.55 0.25 1.37
N SER A 219 -9.79 -0.12 1.74
CA SER A 219 -10.79 0.83 2.21
C SER A 219 -10.66 1.22 3.69
N LYS A 220 -9.78 0.52 4.47
CA LYS A 220 -9.71 0.70 5.92
C LYS A 220 -8.28 0.70 6.48
N ALA A 221 -7.28 0.33 5.68
CA ALA A 221 -5.94 0.11 6.19
C ALA A 221 -5.14 1.40 6.35
N LEU A 222 -5.11 2.25 5.33
CA LEU A 222 -4.15 3.34 5.20
C LEU A 222 -4.82 4.66 4.82
N GLU A 223 -4.36 5.74 5.43
CA GLU A 223 -4.70 7.12 5.10
C GLU A 223 -3.45 7.84 4.60
N ARG A 224 -3.58 8.59 3.50
CA ARG A 224 -2.54 9.48 3.00
C ARG A 224 -2.76 10.88 3.58
N LEU A 225 -1.71 11.45 4.12
CA LEU A 225 -1.68 12.79 4.66
C LEU A 225 -0.87 13.70 3.74
N THR A 226 -1.43 14.85 3.37
CA THR A 226 -0.76 15.82 2.52
C THR A 226 -0.81 17.18 3.18
N GLU A 227 0.32 17.89 3.27
CA GLU A 227 0.34 19.25 3.79
C GLU A 227 -0.19 20.23 2.73
N ILE A 228 -1.10 21.11 3.15
CA ILE A 228 -1.72 22.11 2.27
C ILE A 228 -0.65 23.09 1.77
N GLY A 229 -0.55 23.24 0.44
CA GLY A 229 0.40 24.17 -0.16
C GLY A 229 1.86 23.70 -0.18
N SER A 230 2.13 22.43 0.17
CA SER A 230 3.48 21.86 0.18
C SER A 230 3.98 21.39 -1.21
N ASP A 231 3.09 21.28 -2.19
CA ASP A 231 3.48 20.95 -3.57
C ASP A 231 4.09 22.18 -4.24
N ILE A 232 5.41 22.25 -4.18
CA ILE A 232 6.18 23.39 -4.67
C ILE A 232 6.98 22.94 -5.90
N THR A 233 6.77 23.64 -7.01
CA THR A 233 7.59 23.49 -8.22
C THR A 233 8.22 24.84 -8.53
N GLU A 234 9.53 24.93 -8.36
CA GLU A 234 10.29 26.17 -8.55
C GLU A 234 11.39 26.00 -9.59
N THR A 235 11.62 27.07 -10.37
CA THR A 235 12.73 27.14 -11.30
C THR A 235 13.64 28.29 -10.97
N ALA A 236 14.95 28.04 -10.94
CA ALA A 236 15.96 29.06 -10.72
C ALA A 236 16.99 29.05 -11.85
N ARG A 237 17.45 30.25 -12.26
CA ARG A 237 18.52 30.43 -13.23
C ARG A 237 19.73 31.04 -12.53
N PHE A 238 20.86 30.39 -12.68
CA PHE A 238 22.12 30.86 -12.14
C PHE A 238 22.99 31.36 -13.30
N VAL A 239 23.13 32.68 -13.38
CA VAL A 239 23.83 33.35 -14.48
C VAL A 239 25.34 33.10 -14.42
N THR A 240 25.91 33.04 -13.22
CA THR A 240 27.37 32.88 -13.01
C THR A 240 27.91 31.55 -13.52
N ASN A 241 27.14 30.47 -13.46
CA ASN A 241 27.53 29.14 -13.93
C ASN A 241 26.67 28.63 -15.10
N GLN A 242 25.84 29.51 -15.67
CA GLN A 242 24.98 29.24 -16.82
C GLN A 242 24.16 27.95 -16.66
N THR A 243 23.56 27.76 -15.47
CA THR A 243 22.72 26.63 -15.17
C THR A 243 21.29 27.02 -14.85
N GLN A 244 20.37 26.13 -15.16
CA GLN A 244 18.98 26.21 -14.72
C GLN A 244 18.67 25.01 -13.83
N VAL A 245 17.96 25.25 -12.75
CA VAL A 245 17.55 24.24 -11.79
C VAL A 245 16.03 24.26 -11.71
N LEU A 246 15.41 23.08 -11.80
CA LEU A 246 14.01 22.82 -11.50
C LEU A 246 13.97 22.01 -10.21
N VAL A 247 13.24 22.47 -9.21
CA VAL A 247 13.04 21.75 -7.94
C VAL A 247 11.56 21.45 -7.77
N MET A 248 11.25 20.22 -7.45
CA MET A 248 9.92 19.75 -7.08
C MET A 248 10.00 19.23 -5.66
N SER A 249 9.08 19.65 -4.78
CA SER A 249 9.00 19.13 -3.42
C SER A 249 7.55 19.05 -2.96
N GLU A 250 7.28 18.04 -2.15
CA GLU A 250 5.97 17.79 -1.53
C GLU A 250 6.18 17.29 -0.11
N VAL A 251 5.19 17.49 0.76
CA VAL A 251 5.21 16.97 2.13
C VAL A 251 4.05 15.98 2.27
N ASN A 252 4.40 14.73 2.50
CA ASN A 252 3.46 13.63 2.60
C ASN A 252 3.74 12.78 3.84
N GLY A 253 2.71 12.08 4.30
CA GLY A 253 2.80 11.07 5.34
C GLY A 253 1.73 10.01 5.13
N PHE A 254 1.87 8.91 5.85
CA PHE A 254 0.89 7.83 5.87
C PHE A 254 0.56 7.49 7.31
N ALA A 255 -0.72 7.32 7.61
CA ALA A 255 -1.22 6.90 8.91
C ALA A 255 -1.97 5.57 8.78
N ILE A 256 -1.83 4.69 9.74
CA ILE A 256 -2.62 3.46 9.83
C ILE A 256 -3.97 3.80 10.41
N LEU A 257 -5.05 3.59 9.65
CA LEU A 257 -6.42 3.75 10.13
C LEU A 257 -6.81 2.59 11.05
N ASP A 258 -6.58 1.37 10.57
CA ASP A 258 -6.87 0.18 11.35
C ASP A 258 -5.80 -0.91 11.12
N GLN A 259 -5.18 -1.33 12.24
CA GLN A 259 -4.16 -2.38 12.22
C GLN A 259 -4.72 -3.74 11.79
N LEU A 260 -5.96 -4.05 12.15
CA LEU A 260 -6.59 -5.34 11.83
C LEU A 260 -6.88 -5.49 10.34
N ALA A 261 -6.92 -4.37 9.61
CA ALA A 261 -7.11 -4.36 8.17
C ALA A 261 -5.87 -4.83 7.38
N THR A 262 -4.70 -4.96 8.03
CA THR A 262 -3.46 -5.39 7.37
C THR A 262 -2.88 -6.64 8.03
N LYS A 263 -2.56 -7.65 7.21
CA LYS A 263 -1.92 -8.91 7.66
C LYS A 263 -0.82 -9.31 6.69
N ILE A 264 0.26 -9.85 7.22
CA ILE A 264 1.42 -10.24 6.44
C ILE A 264 1.57 -11.75 6.46
N LEU A 265 1.70 -12.36 5.28
CA LEU A 265 2.13 -13.75 5.16
C LEU A 265 3.63 -13.80 4.96
N VAL A 266 4.33 -14.52 5.83
CA VAL A 266 5.77 -14.73 5.76
C VAL A 266 6.05 -16.09 5.15
N VAL A 267 6.77 -16.07 4.01
CA VAL A 267 7.21 -17.26 3.28
C VAL A 267 8.74 -17.29 3.38
N ASN A 268 9.26 -17.98 4.38
CA ASN A 268 10.71 -18.09 4.53
C ASN A 268 11.31 -18.78 3.32
N ALA A 269 12.52 -18.32 2.94
CA ALA A 269 13.27 -18.89 1.83
C ALA A 269 13.88 -20.24 2.19
#